data_d414654b7798a0808d04b2362f64b3b1
#
_entry.id   d414654b7798a0808d04b2362f64b3b1
#
_cell.length_a   1.000
_cell.length_b   1.000
_cell.length_c   1.000
_cell.angle_alpha   90.00
_cell.angle_beta   90.00
_cell.angle_gamma   90.00
#
_symmetry.space_group_name_H-M   'P 1'
#
loop_
_entity.id
_entity.type
_entity.pdbx_description
1 polymer ?
#
loop_
_entity_poly.entity_id
_entity_poly.type
_entity_poly.pdbx_seq_one_letter_code
_entity_poly.pdbx_strand_id
1 'polypeptide(L)'
;MFENLSDKLERAFKVLKGQGQITEINVAETTKEIRRALLDADVNFKTAKDFTDRVKAKALGQNVLTTVSPGQLLTKITHDELAELMGGQSAGINLGGNPTVVLMSGLQGSGKTTFSGKLANYIRKKGKRVLLTAADVYRPAAIDQLETLGKQLEIEVYSERENKDPVSIAKNAIAHAKQHGFTAVIIDTAGRLAIDEKMMDEIAAIKKAINPQETLFVVDAMTGQDAVNTAKAFNERLNIDGVVLTKLDGDARGGAALSIRSVVDKPIKFIGTGEKMEALDEFHPDRMAGRILGMGDVVSLVEKAQEQFDEKAARELNKKIAKDQFGFDDFLEQIGQIKKMGNMKDLMGMIPGVGKAMKNIDIPDDAFKGIEAIIKSMTPEERKNPSVINGSRRARLAKGSGRNIEAVNKLMKQFEEMRKMMKMMGDKTKMKAMMHQMQQMQGMSADHFVVACLRSVDCVGEAAQLSDGAKPTCSSIPSLFEIRQGRTITRRAM
;
A
#
# COMPACT_ATOMS: atom_id res chain seq x y z
N MET A 1 -8.48 -3.16 -4.88
CA MET A 1 -8.72 -3.11 -3.41
C MET A 1 -9.88 -2.15 -3.16
N PHE A 2 -10.97 -2.57 -2.53
CA PHE A 2 -12.16 -1.79 -2.17
C PHE A 2 -12.92 -1.07 -3.30
N GLU A 3 -12.68 -1.37 -4.56
CA GLU A 3 -13.22 -0.61 -5.71
C GLU A 3 -14.75 -0.54 -5.69
N ASN A 4 -15.43 -1.65 -5.41
CA ASN A 4 -16.88 -1.73 -5.34
C ASN A 4 -17.46 -0.86 -4.22
N LEU A 5 -16.85 -0.92 -3.04
CA LEU A 5 -17.26 -0.13 -1.87
C LEU A 5 -17.03 1.36 -2.12
N SER A 6 -15.84 1.74 -2.63
CA SER A 6 -15.50 3.13 -2.95
C SER A 6 -16.46 3.76 -3.95
N ASP A 7 -16.81 3.05 -5.02
CA ASP A 7 -17.76 3.55 -6.04
C ASP A 7 -19.18 3.76 -5.47
N LYS A 8 -19.63 2.87 -4.60
CA LYS A 8 -20.94 3.00 -3.95
C LYS A 8 -20.99 4.14 -2.94
N LEU A 9 -19.95 4.27 -2.11
CA LEU A 9 -19.83 5.37 -1.16
C LEU A 9 -19.76 6.73 -1.88
N GLU A 10 -19.01 6.81 -2.98
CA GLU A 10 -18.97 8.04 -3.76
C GLU A 10 -20.36 8.43 -4.31
N ARG A 11 -21.14 7.45 -4.79
CA ARG A 11 -22.54 7.71 -5.23
C ARG A 11 -23.39 8.22 -4.09
N ALA A 12 -23.28 7.62 -2.90
CA ALA A 12 -23.99 8.09 -1.72
C ALA A 12 -23.66 9.56 -1.37
N PHE A 13 -22.38 9.96 -1.46
CA PHE A 13 -21.96 11.35 -1.21
C PHE A 13 -22.37 12.33 -2.33
N LYS A 14 -22.56 11.86 -3.56
CA LYS A 14 -23.03 12.71 -4.67
C LYS A 14 -24.43 13.26 -4.44
N VAL A 15 -25.27 12.56 -3.68
CA VAL A 15 -26.63 13.03 -3.32
C VAL A 15 -26.56 14.34 -2.53
N LEU A 16 -25.50 14.55 -1.74
CA LEU A 16 -25.29 15.78 -0.97
C LEU A 16 -24.55 16.90 -1.72
N LYS A 17 -23.95 16.59 -2.88
CA LYS A 17 -23.28 17.61 -3.71
C LYS A 17 -24.33 18.55 -4.32
N GLY A 18 -24.29 19.82 -3.92
CA GLY A 18 -25.21 20.86 -4.40
C GLY A 18 -26.29 21.27 -3.38
N GLN A 19 -26.34 20.63 -2.22
CA GLN A 19 -27.23 21.04 -1.13
C GLN A 19 -26.53 22.04 -0.21
N GLY A 20 -27.19 23.15 0.07
CA GLY A 20 -26.62 24.25 0.84
C GLY A 20 -26.63 24.04 2.37
N GLN A 21 -27.37 23.05 2.87
CA GLN A 21 -27.54 22.81 4.31
C GLN A 21 -27.62 21.29 4.61
N ILE A 22 -27.11 20.91 5.78
CA ILE A 22 -27.34 19.58 6.36
C ILE A 22 -28.74 19.59 6.99
N THR A 23 -29.63 18.79 6.43
CA THR A 23 -30.96 18.53 7.01
C THR A 23 -31.02 17.08 7.52
N GLU A 24 -31.89 16.82 8.49
CA GLU A 24 -32.07 15.46 9.00
C GLU A 24 -32.48 14.47 7.89
N ILE A 25 -33.26 14.91 6.93
CA ILE A 25 -33.73 14.10 5.79
C ILE A 25 -32.55 13.70 4.92
N ASN A 26 -31.67 14.65 4.55
CA ASN A 26 -30.53 14.41 3.66
C ASN A 26 -29.49 13.48 4.31
N VAL A 27 -29.25 13.67 5.61
CA VAL A 27 -28.35 12.79 6.37
C VAL A 27 -28.95 11.38 6.47
N ALA A 28 -30.26 11.26 6.71
CA ALA A 28 -30.92 9.96 6.78
C ALA A 28 -30.87 9.18 5.46
N GLU A 29 -31.10 9.86 4.35
CA GLU A 29 -30.97 9.24 3.00
C GLU A 29 -29.53 8.80 2.72
N THR A 30 -28.58 9.68 2.93
CA THR A 30 -27.15 9.36 2.66
C THR A 30 -26.66 8.24 3.57
N THR A 31 -26.99 8.24 4.86
CA THR A 31 -26.60 7.17 5.78
C THR A 31 -27.26 5.83 5.44
N LYS A 32 -28.48 5.84 4.89
CA LYS A 32 -29.14 4.64 4.35
C LYS A 32 -28.37 4.06 3.16
N GLU A 33 -27.96 4.90 2.22
CA GLU A 33 -27.14 4.45 1.07
C GLU A 33 -25.75 3.98 1.51
N ILE A 34 -25.10 4.65 2.49
CA ILE A 34 -23.85 4.19 3.08
C ILE A 34 -24.03 2.81 3.71
N ARG A 35 -25.10 2.60 4.49
CA ARG A 35 -25.40 1.28 5.09
C ARG A 35 -25.56 0.21 4.03
N ARG A 36 -26.29 0.51 2.96
CA ARG A 36 -26.47 -0.41 1.84
C ARG A 36 -25.14 -0.74 1.17
N ALA A 37 -24.29 0.27 0.93
CA ALA A 37 -22.97 0.06 0.36
C ALA A 37 -22.08 -0.85 1.23
N LEU A 38 -22.14 -0.70 2.56
CA LEU A 38 -21.40 -1.55 3.50
C LEU A 38 -21.94 -2.99 3.51
N LEU A 39 -23.26 -3.19 3.48
CA LEU A 39 -23.86 -4.53 3.41
C LEU A 39 -23.53 -5.23 2.09
N ASP A 40 -23.58 -4.51 0.97
CA ASP A 40 -23.21 -5.03 -0.34
C ASP A 40 -21.69 -5.35 -0.42
N ALA A 41 -20.88 -4.72 0.44
CA ALA A 41 -19.47 -5.02 0.60
C ALA A 41 -19.21 -6.17 1.60
N ASP A 42 -20.25 -6.88 2.02
CA ASP A 42 -20.17 -8.01 2.96
C ASP A 42 -19.69 -7.61 4.37
N VAL A 43 -20.01 -6.37 4.81
CA VAL A 43 -19.79 -5.94 6.19
C VAL A 43 -20.88 -6.53 7.10
N ASN A 44 -20.51 -6.95 8.31
CA ASN A 44 -21.45 -7.47 9.29
C ASN A 44 -22.59 -6.48 9.54
N PHE A 45 -23.83 -6.97 9.56
CA PHE A 45 -25.04 -6.14 9.68
C PHE A 45 -25.02 -5.22 10.92
N LYS A 46 -24.66 -5.79 12.09
CA LYS A 46 -24.58 -5.00 13.34
C LYS A 46 -23.54 -3.90 13.21
N THR A 47 -22.36 -4.25 12.70
CA THR A 47 -21.26 -3.31 12.47
C THR A 47 -21.68 -2.18 11.52
N ALA A 48 -22.34 -2.50 10.40
CA ALA A 48 -22.81 -1.52 9.44
C ALA A 48 -23.89 -0.59 10.03
N LYS A 49 -24.80 -1.15 10.85
CA LYS A 49 -25.83 -0.38 11.54
C LYS A 49 -25.20 0.58 12.56
N ASP A 50 -24.40 0.07 13.48
CA ASP A 50 -23.77 0.85 14.54
C ASP A 50 -22.90 1.99 13.96
N PHE A 51 -22.18 1.70 12.89
CA PHE A 51 -21.39 2.68 12.14
C PHE A 51 -22.26 3.82 11.58
N THR A 52 -23.32 3.49 10.85
CA THR A 52 -24.19 4.51 10.23
C THR A 52 -24.96 5.31 11.26
N ASP A 53 -25.33 4.71 12.40
CA ASP A 53 -25.99 5.41 13.48
C ASP A 53 -25.04 6.41 14.16
N ARG A 54 -23.74 6.09 14.33
CA ARG A 54 -22.71 7.03 14.80
C ARG A 54 -22.46 8.16 13.81
N VAL A 55 -22.34 7.85 12.51
CA VAL A 55 -22.19 8.87 11.45
C VAL A 55 -23.37 9.84 11.48
N LYS A 56 -24.61 9.32 11.57
CA LYS A 56 -25.83 10.14 11.66
C LYS A 56 -25.81 11.05 12.90
N ALA A 57 -25.48 10.50 14.07
CA ALA A 57 -25.43 11.26 15.32
C ALA A 57 -24.40 12.40 15.27
N LYS A 58 -23.20 12.12 14.75
CA LYS A 58 -22.15 13.14 14.60
C LYS A 58 -22.51 14.21 13.56
N ALA A 59 -23.15 13.82 12.45
CA ALA A 59 -23.56 14.76 11.41
C ALA A 59 -24.64 15.74 11.88
N LEU A 60 -25.58 15.27 12.70
CA LEU A 60 -26.68 16.11 13.25
C LEU A 60 -26.23 16.96 14.44
N GLY A 61 -25.19 16.55 15.17
CA GLY A 61 -24.69 17.27 16.36
C GLY A 61 -23.73 18.40 16.05
N GLN A 62 -23.28 18.58 14.80
CA GLN A 62 -22.32 19.64 14.42
C GLN A 62 -23.04 20.81 13.75
N ASN A 63 -22.81 22.02 14.31
CA ASN A 63 -23.11 23.25 13.59
C ASN A 63 -22.18 23.35 12.38
N VAL A 64 -22.75 23.38 11.18
CA VAL A 64 -21.98 23.54 9.93
C VAL A 64 -21.28 24.89 9.98
N LEU A 65 -19.96 24.87 10.12
CA LEU A 65 -19.17 26.08 9.92
C LEU A 65 -19.40 26.56 8.50
N THR A 66 -19.70 27.84 8.33
CA THR A 66 -20.07 28.49 7.06
C THR A 66 -19.06 28.31 5.93
N THR A 67 -17.87 27.79 6.21
CA THR A 67 -16.74 27.61 5.27
C THR A 67 -16.62 26.22 4.66
N VAL A 68 -17.36 25.20 5.17
CA VAL A 68 -17.25 23.81 4.72
C VAL A 68 -18.59 23.35 4.12
N SER A 69 -18.57 22.74 2.94
CA SER A 69 -19.80 22.21 2.35
C SER A 69 -20.33 20.98 3.12
N PRO A 70 -21.66 20.81 3.18
CA PRO A 70 -22.31 19.66 3.84
C PRO A 70 -21.71 18.30 3.43
N GLY A 71 -21.44 18.13 2.14
CA GLY A 71 -20.83 16.91 1.61
C GLY A 71 -19.40 16.67 2.12
N GLN A 72 -18.58 17.72 2.23
CA GLN A 72 -17.23 17.63 2.76
C GLN A 72 -17.23 17.26 4.25
N LEU A 73 -18.12 17.86 5.03
CA LEU A 73 -18.25 17.55 6.46
C LEU A 73 -18.67 16.09 6.66
N LEU A 74 -19.69 15.60 5.94
CA LEU A 74 -20.12 14.21 6.05
C LEU A 74 -19.05 13.23 5.58
N THR A 75 -18.28 13.55 4.52
CA THR A 75 -17.15 12.76 4.07
C THR A 75 -16.09 12.66 5.16
N LYS A 76 -15.76 13.78 5.82
CA LYS A 76 -14.81 13.79 6.95
C LYS A 76 -15.30 12.94 8.12
N ILE A 77 -16.56 13.12 8.54
CA ILE A 77 -17.15 12.31 9.62
C ILE A 77 -17.10 10.83 9.27
N THR A 78 -17.43 10.48 8.02
CA THR A 78 -17.40 9.09 7.57
C THR A 78 -15.98 8.53 7.54
N HIS A 79 -14.98 9.34 7.15
CA HIS A 79 -13.56 8.97 7.19
C HIS A 79 -13.12 8.66 8.61
N ASP A 80 -13.39 9.57 9.54
CA ASP A 80 -12.99 9.44 10.94
C ASP A 80 -13.65 8.21 11.59
N GLU A 81 -14.93 7.97 11.29
CA GLU A 81 -15.66 6.79 11.77
C GLU A 81 -15.15 5.47 11.14
N LEU A 82 -14.74 5.48 9.85
CA LEU A 82 -14.13 4.32 9.23
C LEU A 82 -12.77 4.00 9.86
N ALA A 83 -11.96 5.03 10.10
CA ALA A 83 -10.67 4.86 10.77
C ALA A 83 -10.87 4.28 12.18
N GLU A 84 -11.82 4.82 12.95
CA GLU A 84 -12.14 4.35 14.30
C GLU A 84 -12.67 2.92 14.29
N LEU A 85 -13.55 2.57 13.34
CA LEU A 85 -14.08 1.22 13.17
C LEU A 85 -12.97 0.18 12.94
N MET A 86 -11.91 0.57 12.22
CA MET A 86 -10.75 -0.26 11.94
C MET A 86 -9.69 -0.24 13.05
N GLY A 87 -9.90 0.52 14.13
CA GLY A 87 -9.05 0.54 15.31
C GLY A 87 -8.34 1.87 15.60
N GLY A 88 -8.63 2.92 14.83
CA GLY A 88 -8.12 4.29 15.02
C GLY A 88 -6.64 4.47 14.75
N GLN A 89 -5.80 3.68 15.41
CA GLN A 89 -4.34 3.75 15.28
C GLN A 89 -3.75 2.43 14.75
N SER A 90 -2.61 2.54 14.09
CA SER A 90 -1.83 1.37 13.67
C SER A 90 -1.26 0.64 14.89
N ALA A 91 -1.37 -0.69 14.89
CA ALA A 91 -0.80 -1.56 15.90
C ALA A 91 0.42 -2.28 15.32
N GLY A 92 1.61 -1.84 15.69
CA GLY A 92 2.85 -2.50 15.26
C GLY A 92 3.02 -3.91 15.83
N ILE A 93 3.95 -4.67 15.26
CA ILE A 93 4.36 -5.97 15.79
C ILE A 93 5.25 -5.77 17.03
N ASN A 94 5.02 -6.58 18.06
CA ASN A 94 5.89 -6.60 19.24
C ASN A 94 7.17 -7.39 18.94
N LEU A 95 8.26 -6.69 18.74
CA LEU A 95 9.59 -7.27 18.50
C LEU A 95 10.45 -7.35 19.79
N GLY A 96 9.83 -7.29 20.95
CA GLY A 96 10.48 -7.51 22.23
C GLY A 96 10.91 -8.98 22.41
N GLY A 97 11.89 -9.20 23.32
CA GLY A 97 12.44 -10.54 23.58
C GLY A 97 13.70 -10.86 22.76
N ASN A 98 14.43 -11.88 23.23
CA ASN A 98 15.64 -12.36 22.57
C ASN A 98 15.74 -13.89 22.70
N PRO A 99 15.35 -14.65 21.67
CA PRO A 99 14.70 -14.20 20.44
C PRO A 99 13.25 -13.74 20.66
N THR A 100 12.77 -12.83 19.77
CA THR A 100 11.34 -12.58 19.60
C THR A 100 10.70 -13.81 18.96
N VAL A 101 9.64 -14.37 19.53
CA VAL A 101 8.93 -15.52 18.99
C VAL A 101 7.57 -15.09 18.44
N VAL A 102 7.33 -15.36 17.17
CA VAL A 102 6.07 -15.08 16.48
C VAL A 102 5.43 -16.40 16.07
N LEU A 103 4.22 -16.66 16.54
CA LEU A 103 3.45 -17.84 16.19
C LEU A 103 2.43 -17.49 15.11
N MET A 104 2.48 -18.20 13.98
CA MET A 104 1.54 -18.04 12.88
C MET A 104 0.40 -19.06 13.02
N SER A 105 -0.85 -18.60 12.94
CA SER A 105 -2.04 -19.44 13.00
C SER A 105 -3.03 -19.09 11.88
N GLY A 106 -3.94 -20.02 11.54
CA GLY A 106 -4.97 -19.79 10.52
C GLY A 106 -5.29 -21.05 9.70
N LEU A 107 -6.30 -20.97 8.84
CA LEU A 107 -6.75 -22.09 8.02
C LEU A 107 -5.79 -22.39 6.86
N GLN A 108 -5.96 -23.55 6.23
CA GLN A 108 -5.26 -23.92 5.00
C GLN A 108 -5.63 -22.96 3.88
N GLY A 109 -4.65 -22.56 3.07
CA GLY A 109 -4.87 -21.64 1.95
C GLY A 109 -4.99 -20.15 2.35
N SER A 110 -4.97 -19.83 3.66
CA SER A 110 -4.98 -18.44 4.13
C SER A 110 -3.68 -17.67 3.85
N GLY A 111 -2.64 -18.33 3.35
CA GLY A 111 -1.37 -17.69 3.00
C GLY A 111 -0.35 -17.62 4.14
N LYS A 112 -0.49 -18.40 5.22
CA LYS A 112 0.45 -18.40 6.36
C LYS A 112 1.91 -18.54 5.95
N THR A 113 2.26 -19.59 5.23
CA THR A 113 3.64 -19.89 4.83
C THR A 113 4.25 -18.75 3.99
N THR A 114 3.50 -18.25 3.00
CA THR A 114 3.93 -17.11 2.19
C THR A 114 4.09 -15.85 3.05
N PHE A 115 3.14 -15.63 3.97
CA PHE A 115 3.20 -14.48 4.87
C PHE A 115 4.35 -14.61 5.87
N SER A 116 4.67 -15.81 6.36
CA SER A 116 5.83 -16.08 7.22
C SER A 116 7.13 -15.63 6.54
N GLY A 117 7.29 -15.92 5.24
CA GLY A 117 8.41 -15.42 4.44
C GLY A 117 8.43 -13.89 4.30
N LYS A 118 7.30 -13.27 4.01
CA LYS A 118 7.17 -11.80 3.91
C LYS A 118 7.49 -11.12 5.23
N LEU A 119 6.95 -11.64 6.33
CA LEU A 119 7.20 -11.12 7.68
C LEU A 119 8.67 -11.28 8.08
N ALA A 120 9.29 -12.40 7.72
CA ALA A 120 10.72 -12.62 7.95
C ALA A 120 11.58 -11.58 7.22
N ASN A 121 11.27 -11.30 5.95
CA ASN A 121 11.94 -10.26 5.18
C ASN A 121 11.74 -8.86 5.78
N TYR A 122 10.52 -8.55 6.23
CA TYR A 122 10.20 -7.29 6.90
C TYR A 122 10.99 -7.12 8.22
N ILE A 123 11.04 -8.17 9.07
CA ILE A 123 11.76 -8.14 10.35
C ILE A 123 13.28 -8.06 10.10
N ARG A 124 13.80 -8.74 9.07
CA ARG A 124 15.21 -8.64 8.66
C ARG A 124 15.60 -7.23 8.22
N LYS A 125 14.74 -6.54 7.48
CA LYS A 125 14.95 -5.13 7.09
C LYS A 125 15.02 -4.20 8.31
N LYS A 126 14.40 -4.57 9.43
CA LYS A 126 14.52 -3.88 10.73
C LYS A 126 15.79 -4.27 11.52
N GLY A 127 16.76 -4.94 10.88
CA GLY A 127 18.07 -5.27 11.44
C GLY A 127 18.10 -6.51 12.35
N LYS A 128 17.06 -7.35 12.35
CA LYS A 128 17.01 -8.58 13.14
C LYS A 128 17.49 -9.80 12.33
N ARG A 129 18.20 -10.74 12.98
CA ARG A 129 18.49 -12.05 12.41
C ARG A 129 17.28 -12.96 12.65
N VAL A 130 16.65 -13.41 11.57
CA VAL A 130 15.39 -14.15 11.62
C VAL A 130 15.62 -15.63 11.29
N LEU A 131 15.00 -16.52 12.06
CA LEU A 131 14.87 -17.95 11.78
C LEU A 131 13.41 -18.26 11.44
N LEU A 132 13.18 -18.91 10.31
CA LEU A 132 11.89 -19.49 9.96
C LEU A 132 11.84 -20.92 10.50
N THR A 133 10.68 -21.37 11.01
CA THR A 133 10.50 -22.71 11.55
C THR A 133 9.32 -23.40 10.89
N ALA A 134 9.57 -24.56 10.29
CA ALA A 134 8.55 -25.38 9.66
C ALA A 134 7.92 -26.33 10.70
N ALA A 135 6.75 -25.95 11.25
CA ALA A 135 6.00 -26.75 12.21
C ALA A 135 4.72 -27.38 11.59
N ASP A 136 4.54 -27.36 10.27
CA ASP A 136 3.49 -28.12 9.56
C ASP A 136 3.99 -29.55 9.32
N VAL A 137 3.81 -30.44 10.31
CA VAL A 137 4.27 -31.81 10.26
C VAL A 137 3.42 -32.75 9.39
N TYR A 138 2.25 -32.26 8.95
CA TYR A 138 1.28 -33.07 8.19
C TYR A 138 1.50 -33.00 6.68
N ARG A 139 2.19 -31.94 6.20
CA ARG A 139 2.36 -31.68 4.76
C ARG A 139 3.85 -31.48 4.43
N PRO A 140 4.53 -32.51 3.94
CA PRO A 140 5.94 -32.38 3.51
C PRO A 140 6.15 -31.23 2.51
N ALA A 141 5.22 -31.05 1.57
CA ALA A 141 5.28 -29.96 0.61
C ALA A 141 5.25 -28.54 1.24
N ALA A 142 4.66 -28.37 2.43
CA ALA A 142 4.69 -27.09 3.14
C ALA A 142 6.09 -26.80 3.70
N ILE A 143 6.81 -27.82 4.16
CA ILE A 143 8.20 -27.71 4.59
C ILE A 143 9.07 -27.32 3.40
N ASP A 144 8.93 -28.01 2.24
CA ASP A 144 9.67 -27.71 1.02
C ASP A 144 9.39 -26.28 0.52
N GLN A 145 8.13 -25.82 0.63
CA GLN A 145 7.74 -24.48 0.28
C GLN A 145 8.44 -23.45 1.16
N LEU A 146 8.45 -23.66 2.49
CA LEU A 146 9.10 -22.72 3.42
C LEU A 146 10.62 -22.69 3.22
N GLU A 147 11.26 -23.85 2.98
CA GLU A 147 12.69 -23.94 2.66
C GLU A 147 13.03 -23.23 1.35
N THR A 148 12.16 -23.35 0.33
CA THR A 148 12.33 -22.65 -0.95
C THR A 148 12.25 -21.13 -0.75
N LEU A 149 11.27 -20.66 0.04
CA LEU A 149 11.14 -19.25 0.39
C LEU A 149 12.35 -18.75 1.20
N GLY A 150 12.84 -19.56 2.15
CA GLY A 150 14.04 -19.24 2.92
C GLY A 150 15.26 -19.06 2.03
N LYS A 151 15.47 -19.97 1.05
CA LYS A 151 16.56 -19.85 0.07
C LYS A 151 16.43 -18.59 -0.80
N GLN A 152 15.23 -18.27 -1.28
CA GLN A 152 14.98 -17.07 -2.08
C GLN A 152 15.25 -15.77 -1.31
N LEU A 153 15.00 -15.80 -0.01
CA LEU A 153 15.14 -14.64 0.87
C LEU A 153 16.49 -14.62 1.61
N GLU A 154 17.33 -15.64 1.43
CA GLU A 154 18.58 -15.81 2.20
C GLU A 154 18.31 -15.79 3.73
N ILE A 155 17.24 -16.48 4.15
CA ILE A 155 16.83 -16.63 5.55
C ILE A 155 16.88 -18.11 5.89
N GLU A 156 17.52 -18.44 7.03
CA GLU A 156 17.64 -19.82 7.50
C GLU A 156 16.28 -20.37 7.91
N VAL A 157 16.05 -21.64 7.56
CA VAL A 157 14.84 -22.40 7.91
C VAL A 157 15.21 -23.58 8.78
N TYR A 158 14.60 -23.65 9.95
CA TYR A 158 14.71 -24.79 10.84
C TYR A 158 13.59 -25.78 10.54
N SER A 159 13.94 -27.03 10.27
CA SER A 159 12.99 -28.13 10.01
C SER A 159 13.47 -29.44 10.61
N GLU A 160 12.56 -30.24 11.13
CA GLU A 160 12.79 -31.60 11.62
C GLU A 160 11.83 -32.55 10.92
N ARG A 161 12.21 -33.09 9.75
CA ARG A 161 11.30 -33.84 8.87
C ARG A 161 10.81 -35.17 9.51
N GLU A 162 11.62 -35.77 10.34
CA GLU A 162 11.29 -37.04 11.04
C GLU A 162 10.42 -36.82 12.29
N ASN A 163 10.47 -35.64 12.87
CA ASN A 163 9.73 -35.30 14.08
C ASN A 163 8.27 -34.96 13.73
N LYS A 164 7.32 -35.65 14.38
CA LYS A 164 5.88 -35.45 14.18
C LYS A 164 5.22 -34.66 15.32
N ASP A 165 6.02 -34.18 16.28
CA ASP A 165 5.53 -33.32 17.37
C ASP A 165 5.84 -31.86 17.12
N PRO A 166 4.87 -31.03 16.69
CA PRO A 166 5.09 -29.64 16.38
C PRO A 166 5.45 -28.80 17.61
N VAL A 167 5.06 -29.25 18.82
CA VAL A 167 5.44 -28.58 20.08
C VAL A 167 6.94 -28.75 20.34
N SER A 168 7.46 -29.95 20.13
CA SER A 168 8.89 -30.23 20.25
C SER A 168 9.70 -29.46 19.23
N ILE A 169 9.28 -29.46 17.96
CA ILE A 169 9.94 -28.68 16.89
C ILE A 169 10.02 -27.20 17.26
N ALA A 170 8.93 -26.61 17.73
CA ALA A 170 8.89 -25.21 18.12
C ALA A 170 9.87 -24.88 19.27
N LYS A 171 9.96 -25.72 20.28
CA LYS A 171 10.92 -25.58 21.40
C LYS A 171 12.37 -25.70 20.92
N ASN A 172 12.64 -26.72 20.11
CA ASN A 172 13.97 -26.97 19.56
C ASN A 172 14.45 -25.82 18.66
N ALA A 173 13.54 -25.28 17.83
CA ALA A 173 13.82 -24.11 17.01
C ALA A 173 14.21 -22.87 17.84
N ILE A 174 13.52 -22.63 18.95
CA ILE A 174 13.85 -21.52 19.86
C ILE A 174 15.20 -21.76 20.54
N ALA A 175 15.50 -23.00 20.96
CA ALA A 175 16.80 -23.36 21.53
C ALA A 175 17.92 -23.17 20.48
N HIS A 176 17.71 -23.64 19.26
CA HIS A 176 18.62 -23.45 18.13
C HIS A 176 18.85 -21.94 17.85
N ALA A 177 17.78 -21.15 17.83
CA ALA A 177 17.87 -19.72 17.63
C ALA A 177 18.74 -19.01 18.69
N LYS A 178 18.56 -19.37 19.97
CA LYS A 178 19.38 -18.83 21.05
C LYS A 178 20.86 -19.22 20.91
N GLN A 179 21.12 -20.47 20.55
CA GLN A 179 22.46 -21.00 20.40
C GLN A 179 23.22 -20.37 19.23
N HIS A 180 22.52 -20.06 18.13
CA HIS A 180 23.14 -19.50 16.92
C HIS A 180 22.97 -17.97 16.77
N GLY A 181 22.45 -17.30 17.80
CA GLY A 181 22.33 -15.83 17.83
C GLY A 181 21.29 -15.23 16.91
N PHE A 182 20.20 -15.98 16.64
CA PHE A 182 19.01 -15.40 15.99
C PHE A 182 18.23 -14.58 17.00
N THR A 183 17.73 -13.43 16.53
CA THR A 183 17.03 -12.47 17.39
C THR A 183 15.52 -12.49 17.18
N ALA A 184 15.03 -13.23 16.16
CA ALA A 184 13.61 -13.48 15.92
C ALA A 184 13.40 -14.87 15.37
N VAL A 185 12.29 -15.52 15.78
CA VAL A 185 11.85 -16.84 15.31
C VAL A 185 10.40 -16.72 14.87
N ILE A 186 10.09 -17.15 13.65
CA ILE A 186 8.73 -17.23 13.13
C ILE A 186 8.37 -18.68 12.98
N ILE A 187 7.32 -19.13 13.67
CA ILE A 187 6.86 -20.52 13.66
C ILE A 187 5.63 -20.63 12.75
N ASP A 188 5.82 -21.25 11.58
CA ASP A 188 4.75 -21.53 10.62
C ASP A 188 4.08 -22.85 10.97
N THR A 189 2.80 -22.79 11.39
CA THR A 189 2.03 -23.95 11.84
C THR A 189 1.18 -24.55 10.73
N ALA A 190 0.76 -25.79 10.93
CA ALA A 190 -0.21 -26.44 10.08
C ALA A 190 -1.53 -25.63 9.97
N GLY A 191 -2.17 -25.73 8.81
CA GLY A 191 -3.54 -25.27 8.61
C GLY A 191 -4.41 -26.40 8.10
N ARG A 192 -5.66 -26.47 8.55
CA ARG A 192 -6.66 -27.37 8.03
C ARG A 192 -7.72 -26.63 7.24
N LEU A 193 -8.51 -27.34 6.44
CA LEU A 193 -9.56 -26.75 5.60
C LEU A 193 -10.69 -26.13 6.41
N ALA A 194 -10.95 -26.66 7.60
CA ALA A 194 -11.96 -26.16 8.53
C ALA A 194 -11.41 -26.12 9.96
N ILE A 195 -12.07 -25.38 10.81
CA ILE A 195 -11.79 -25.34 12.25
C ILE A 195 -12.17 -26.71 12.84
N ASP A 196 -11.20 -27.39 13.44
CA ASP A 196 -11.44 -28.59 14.22
C ASP A 196 -10.74 -28.50 15.60
N GLU A 197 -11.27 -29.20 16.58
CA GLU A 197 -10.75 -29.16 17.96
C GLU A 197 -9.30 -29.62 18.05
N LYS A 198 -8.89 -30.66 17.28
CA LYS A 198 -7.53 -31.19 17.32
C LYS A 198 -6.50 -30.16 16.85
N MET A 199 -6.82 -29.42 15.77
CA MET A 199 -5.96 -28.35 15.28
C MET A 199 -5.87 -27.23 16.32
N MET A 200 -7.00 -26.84 16.90
CA MET A 200 -7.04 -25.76 17.89
C MET A 200 -6.28 -26.14 19.16
N ASP A 201 -6.39 -27.39 19.61
CA ASP A 201 -5.64 -27.91 20.75
C ASP A 201 -4.13 -27.96 20.48
N GLU A 202 -3.75 -28.38 19.28
CA GLU A 202 -2.34 -28.39 18.85
C GLU A 202 -1.71 -27.01 18.86
N ILE A 203 -2.37 -26.03 18.24
CA ILE A 203 -1.87 -24.65 18.22
C ILE A 203 -1.85 -24.06 19.64
N ALA A 204 -2.86 -24.36 20.46
CA ALA A 204 -2.89 -23.93 21.86
C ALA A 204 -1.76 -24.57 22.68
N ALA A 205 -1.45 -25.83 22.44
CA ALA A 205 -0.32 -26.54 23.08
C ALA A 205 1.03 -25.90 22.66
N ILE A 206 1.22 -25.61 21.37
CA ILE A 206 2.39 -24.89 20.88
C ILE A 206 2.48 -23.53 21.59
N LYS A 207 1.43 -22.70 21.54
CA LYS A 207 1.40 -21.38 22.19
C LYS A 207 1.79 -21.44 23.65
N LYS A 208 1.17 -22.37 24.41
CA LYS A 208 1.47 -22.56 25.84
C LYS A 208 2.91 -22.97 26.09
N ALA A 209 3.48 -23.79 25.20
CA ALA A 209 4.83 -24.34 25.35
C ALA A 209 5.94 -23.31 25.07
N ILE A 210 5.71 -22.37 24.16
CA ILE A 210 6.73 -21.40 23.69
C ILE A 210 6.50 -19.99 24.21
N ASN A 211 5.31 -19.66 24.73
CA ASN A 211 4.92 -18.33 25.21
C ASN A 211 5.37 -17.21 24.23
N PRO A 212 4.79 -17.17 23.00
CA PRO A 212 5.24 -16.25 21.98
C PRO A 212 4.94 -14.79 22.34
N GLN A 213 5.77 -13.85 21.90
CA GLN A 213 5.51 -12.41 22.02
C GLN A 213 4.36 -11.97 21.12
N GLU A 214 4.12 -12.71 20.01
CA GLU A 214 3.05 -12.43 19.06
C GLU A 214 2.42 -13.75 18.58
N THR A 215 1.11 -13.82 18.66
CA THR A 215 0.29 -14.85 18.01
C THR A 215 -0.51 -14.19 16.91
N LEU A 216 -0.12 -14.36 15.66
CA LEU A 216 -0.76 -13.74 14.52
C LEU A 216 -1.73 -14.73 13.86
N PHE A 217 -2.96 -14.28 13.67
CA PHE A 217 -3.96 -15.00 12.91
C PHE A 217 -3.98 -14.52 11.46
N VAL A 218 -3.66 -15.42 10.54
CA VAL A 218 -3.61 -15.15 9.11
C VAL A 218 -4.88 -15.63 8.43
N VAL A 219 -5.57 -14.72 7.76
CA VAL A 219 -6.84 -15.02 7.11
C VAL A 219 -6.90 -14.40 5.71
N ASP A 220 -7.58 -15.08 4.81
CA ASP A 220 -7.84 -14.64 3.44
C ASP A 220 -8.98 -13.60 3.45
N ALA A 221 -8.69 -12.36 3.06
CA ALA A 221 -9.68 -11.28 3.01
C ALA A 221 -10.83 -11.55 2.03
N MET A 222 -10.59 -12.36 1.00
CA MET A 222 -11.61 -12.69 -0.02
C MET A 222 -12.74 -13.56 0.52
N THR A 223 -12.57 -14.22 1.68
CA THR A 223 -13.59 -15.09 2.30
C THR A 223 -14.70 -14.28 3.01
N GLY A 224 -14.60 -12.95 3.07
CA GLY A 224 -15.68 -12.09 3.58
C GLY A 224 -16.03 -12.36 5.04
N GLN A 225 -17.30 -12.65 5.34
CA GLN A 225 -17.78 -12.93 6.70
C GLN A 225 -17.22 -14.21 7.31
N ASP A 226 -16.83 -15.19 6.49
CA ASP A 226 -16.17 -16.41 7.00
C ASP A 226 -14.81 -16.08 7.61
N ALA A 227 -14.09 -15.07 7.08
CA ALA A 227 -12.87 -14.56 7.71
C ALA A 227 -13.14 -14.04 9.14
N VAL A 228 -14.25 -13.33 9.33
CA VAL A 228 -14.64 -12.75 10.62
C VAL A 228 -15.02 -13.85 11.61
N ASN A 229 -15.84 -14.81 11.18
CA ASN A 229 -16.27 -15.95 12.02
C ASN A 229 -15.06 -16.80 12.44
N THR A 230 -14.15 -17.08 11.49
CA THR A 230 -12.93 -17.83 11.76
C THR A 230 -12.02 -17.07 12.73
N ALA A 231 -11.83 -15.77 12.54
CA ALA A 231 -11.03 -14.93 13.44
C ALA A 231 -11.59 -14.95 14.87
N LYS A 232 -12.91 -14.90 15.01
CA LYS A 232 -13.59 -15.00 16.31
C LYS A 232 -13.28 -16.33 17.01
N ALA A 233 -13.46 -17.45 16.33
CA ALA A 233 -13.20 -18.77 16.89
C ALA A 233 -11.73 -18.94 17.32
N PHE A 234 -10.78 -18.48 16.48
CA PHE A 234 -9.36 -18.49 16.82
C PHE A 234 -9.05 -17.58 18.01
N ASN A 235 -9.67 -16.41 18.11
CA ASN A 235 -9.46 -15.52 19.24
C ASN A 235 -9.99 -16.08 20.56
N GLU A 236 -11.18 -16.70 20.55
CA GLU A 236 -11.78 -17.32 21.73
C GLU A 236 -10.88 -18.44 22.29
N ARG A 237 -10.24 -19.22 21.43
CA ARG A 237 -9.39 -20.35 21.85
C ARG A 237 -7.95 -19.96 22.15
N LEU A 238 -7.37 -19.08 21.34
CA LEU A 238 -5.94 -18.76 21.40
C LEU A 238 -5.64 -17.39 22.01
N ASN A 239 -6.62 -16.50 22.16
CA ASN A 239 -6.39 -15.10 22.52
C ASN A 239 -5.27 -14.49 21.64
N ILE A 240 -5.55 -14.34 20.34
CA ILE A 240 -4.58 -13.83 19.35
C ILE A 240 -4.15 -12.39 19.67
N ASP A 241 -2.96 -11.98 19.24
CA ASP A 241 -2.42 -10.65 19.47
C ASP A 241 -2.66 -9.70 18.29
N GLY A 242 -2.97 -10.26 17.13
CA GLY A 242 -3.30 -9.50 15.93
C GLY A 242 -3.74 -10.35 14.77
N VAL A 243 -4.38 -9.69 13.80
CA VAL A 243 -4.88 -10.31 12.58
C VAL A 243 -4.05 -9.82 11.40
N VAL A 244 -3.83 -10.73 10.46
CA VAL A 244 -3.19 -10.48 9.17
C VAL A 244 -4.17 -10.78 8.07
N LEU A 245 -4.45 -9.80 7.21
CA LEU A 245 -5.30 -9.97 6.04
C LEU A 245 -4.43 -10.23 4.81
N THR A 246 -4.57 -11.39 4.21
CA THR A 246 -3.91 -11.75 2.95
C THR A 246 -4.85 -11.55 1.76
N LYS A 247 -4.28 -11.51 0.55
CA LYS A 247 -5.00 -11.42 -0.73
C LYS A 247 -5.95 -10.21 -0.82
N LEU A 248 -5.61 -9.13 -0.13
CA LEU A 248 -6.44 -7.92 -0.11
C LEU A 248 -6.45 -7.22 -1.48
N ASP A 249 -5.45 -7.47 -2.33
CA ASP A 249 -5.38 -7.05 -3.73
C ASP A 249 -6.51 -7.63 -4.59
N GLY A 250 -6.96 -8.86 -4.30
CA GLY A 250 -8.11 -9.51 -4.92
C GLY A 250 -9.46 -9.13 -4.31
N ASP A 251 -9.48 -8.51 -3.13
CA ASP A 251 -10.73 -8.15 -2.45
C ASP A 251 -11.25 -6.76 -2.88
N ALA A 252 -12.28 -6.79 -3.72
CA ALA A 252 -12.98 -5.59 -4.15
C ALA A 252 -14.05 -5.10 -3.14
N ARG A 253 -14.45 -5.95 -2.18
CA ARG A 253 -15.51 -5.66 -1.21
C ARG A 253 -14.99 -5.03 0.07
N GLY A 254 -13.98 -5.64 0.71
CA GLY A 254 -13.34 -5.11 1.92
C GLY A 254 -14.10 -5.36 3.23
N GLY A 255 -15.16 -6.15 3.21
CA GLY A 255 -16.01 -6.38 4.38
C GLY A 255 -15.30 -7.03 5.55
N ALA A 256 -14.36 -7.93 5.30
CA ALA A 256 -13.54 -8.56 6.33
C ALA A 256 -12.71 -7.52 7.10
N ALA A 257 -12.04 -6.60 6.41
CA ALA A 257 -11.22 -5.56 7.03
C ALA A 257 -12.03 -4.64 7.95
N LEU A 258 -13.27 -4.31 7.55
CA LEU A 258 -14.17 -3.46 8.32
C LEU A 258 -14.83 -4.18 9.50
N SER A 259 -15.01 -5.50 9.43
CA SER A 259 -15.77 -6.26 10.43
C SER A 259 -14.88 -6.92 11.49
N ILE A 260 -13.67 -7.34 11.14
CA ILE A 260 -12.81 -8.14 12.05
C ILE A 260 -12.55 -7.39 13.36
N ARG A 261 -12.14 -6.13 13.29
CA ARG A 261 -11.82 -5.34 14.49
C ARG A 261 -13.01 -5.24 15.43
N SER A 262 -14.19 -4.94 14.88
CA SER A 262 -15.44 -4.76 15.67
C SER A 262 -15.97 -6.05 16.27
N VAL A 263 -15.71 -7.20 15.66
CA VAL A 263 -16.23 -8.51 16.11
C VAL A 263 -15.23 -9.22 17.02
N VAL A 264 -13.93 -9.12 16.74
CA VAL A 264 -12.88 -9.87 17.43
C VAL A 264 -12.17 -9.05 18.49
N ASP A 265 -12.28 -7.73 18.42
CA ASP A 265 -11.58 -6.75 19.29
C ASP A 265 -10.05 -6.94 19.30
N LYS A 266 -9.48 -7.36 18.16
CA LYS A 266 -8.03 -7.47 17.96
C LYS A 266 -7.60 -6.63 16.77
N PRO A 267 -6.41 -5.98 16.86
CA PRO A 267 -5.95 -5.12 15.78
C PRO A 267 -5.59 -5.93 14.53
N ILE A 268 -5.88 -5.35 13.37
CA ILE A 268 -5.26 -5.78 12.14
C ILE A 268 -3.86 -5.15 12.15
N LYS A 269 -2.81 -5.98 12.02
CA LYS A 269 -1.41 -5.52 12.06
C LYS A 269 -0.80 -5.39 10.68
N PHE A 270 -1.10 -6.33 9.80
CA PHE A 270 -0.53 -6.38 8.46
C PHE A 270 -1.57 -6.73 7.41
N ILE A 271 -1.27 -6.31 6.19
CA ILE A 271 -2.01 -6.66 4.97
C ILE A 271 -1.04 -7.19 3.91
N GLY A 272 -1.45 -8.27 3.24
CA GLY A 272 -0.79 -8.77 2.03
C GLY A 272 -1.47 -8.19 0.80
N THR A 273 -0.69 -7.47 0.00
CA THR A 273 -1.15 -6.68 -1.14
C THR A 273 -0.65 -7.24 -2.48
N GLY A 274 -0.39 -8.52 -2.55
CA GLY A 274 0.08 -9.20 -3.76
C GLY A 274 0.97 -10.40 -3.48
N GLU A 275 1.45 -11.08 -4.51
CA GLU A 275 2.24 -12.31 -4.37
C GLU A 275 3.72 -12.08 -4.06
N LYS A 276 4.29 -10.92 -4.43
CA LYS A 276 5.70 -10.60 -4.22
C LYS A 276 6.08 -10.59 -2.75
N MET A 277 7.33 -10.95 -2.42
CA MET A 277 7.82 -10.98 -1.04
C MET A 277 7.86 -9.60 -0.36
N GLU A 278 7.91 -8.54 -1.14
CA GLU A 278 7.84 -7.14 -0.69
C GLU A 278 6.40 -6.64 -0.50
N ALA A 279 5.40 -7.37 -1.02
CA ALA A 279 3.99 -6.99 -0.95
C ALA A 279 3.38 -7.32 0.43
N LEU A 280 3.91 -6.66 1.46
CA LEU A 280 3.45 -6.64 2.84
C LEU A 280 3.47 -5.19 3.30
N ASP A 281 2.32 -4.70 3.75
CA ASP A 281 2.18 -3.36 4.33
C ASP A 281 1.69 -3.47 5.77
N GLU A 282 2.13 -2.55 6.64
CA GLU A 282 1.53 -2.35 7.96
C GLU A 282 0.10 -1.80 7.77
N PHE A 283 -0.81 -2.22 8.64
CA PHE A 283 -2.19 -1.75 8.56
C PHE A 283 -2.34 -0.38 9.25
N HIS A 284 -2.72 0.61 8.46
CA HIS A 284 -2.98 1.97 8.94
C HIS A 284 -4.46 2.31 8.75
N PRO A 285 -5.28 2.33 9.81
CA PRO A 285 -6.73 2.58 9.72
C PRO A 285 -7.08 3.86 8.97
N ASP A 286 -6.39 4.96 9.26
CA ASP A 286 -6.63 6.26 8.65
C ASP A 286 -6.38 6.25 7.13
N ARG A 287 -5.24 5.68 6.69
CA ARG A 287 -4.90 5.54 5.26
C ARG A 287 -5.90 4.63 4.54
N MET A 288 -6.35 3.58 5.23
CA MET A 288 -7.32 2.65 4.68
C MET A 288 -8.69 3.30 4.51
N ALA A 289 -9.12 4.11 5.47
CA ALA A 289 -10.33 4.94 5.35
C ALA A 289 -10.24 5.89 4.15
N GLY A 290 -9.09 6.54 3.96
CA GLY A 290 -8.81 7.38 2.78
C GLY A 290 -8.92 6.61 1.46
N ARG A 291 -8.36 5.40 1.38
CA ARG A 291 -8.47 4.53 0.18
C ARG A 291 -9.92 4.14 -0.11
N ILE A 292 -10.68 3.74 0.92
CA ILE A 292 -12.10 3.37 0.81
C ILE A 292 -12.93 4.54 0.30
N LEU A 293 -12.65 5.77 0.72
CA LEU A 293 -13.36 6.97 0.28
C LEU A 293 -12.86 7.55 -1.04
N GLY A 294 -11.89 6.90 -1.69
CA GLY A 294 -11.31 7.36 -2.95
C GLY A 294 -10.46 8.63 -2.81
N MET A 295 -10.03 8.96 -1.59
CA MET A 295 -9.15 10.11 -1.30
C MET A 295 -7.68 9.83 -1.61
N GLY A 296 -7.36 8.57 -1.95
CA GLY A 296 -5.99 8.12 -2.19
C GLY A 296 -5.21 7.84 -0.90
N ASP A 297 -3.93 7.52 -1.07
CA ASP A 297 -3.00 7.26 0.03
C ASP A 297 -1.60 7.78 -0.34
N VAL A 298 -1.48 9.09 -0.33
CA VAL A 298 -0.23 9.78 -0.71
C VAL A 298 0.90 9.43 0.26
N VAL A 299 0.59 9.20 1.54
CA VAL A 299 1.62 8.90 2.56
C VAL A 299 2.29 7.57 2.26
N SER A 300 1.50 6.50 2.04
CA SER A 300 2.06 5.20 1.66
C SER A 300 2.81 5.25 0.32
N LEU A 301 2.37 6.07 -0.63
CA LEU A 301 3.08 6.24 -1.89
C LEU A 301 4.45 6.88 -1.68
N VAL A 302 4.53 7.93 -0.84
CA VAL A 302 5.79 8.60 -0.51
C VAL A 302 6.71 7.69 0.28
N GLU A 303 6.21 6.95 1.27
CA GLU A 303 7.00 5.97 2.04
C GLU A 303 7.59 4.89 1.13
N LYS A 304 6.78 4.29 0.25
CA LYS A 304 7.28 3.30 -0.74
C LYS A 304 8.31 3.90 -1.70
N ALA A 305 8.12 5.15 -2.10
CA ALA A 305 9.10 5.85 -2.91
C ALA A 305 10.41 6.05 -2.13
N GLN A 306 10.35 6.47 -0.87
CA GLN A 306 11.52 6.70 -0.03
C GLN A 306 12.29 5.41 0.28
N GLU A 307 11.62 4.28 0.53
CA GLU A 307 12.27 2.98 0.73
C GLU A 307 13.10 2.51 -0.46
N GLN A 308 12.72 2.90 -1.66
CA GLN A 308 13.41 2.53 -2.91
C GLN A 308 14.36 3.62 -3.42
N PHE A 309 14.38 4.78 -2.73
CA PHE A 309 15.11 5.95 -3.19
C PHE A 309 16.57 5.88 -2.78
N ASP A 310 17.46 5.56 -3.75
CA ASP A 310 18.89 5.74 -3.59
C ASP A 310 19.27 7.20 -3.92
N GLU A 311 19.53 7.99 -2.86
CA GLU A 311 19.87 9.41 -2.99
C GLU A 311 21.11 9.64 -3.90
N LYS A 312 22.08 8.72 -3.90
CA LYS A 312 23.25 8.82 -4.76
C LYS A 312 22.86 8.61 -6.22
N ALA A 313 22.08 7.56 -6.50
CA ALA A 313 21.57 7.29 -7.86
C ALA A 313 20.70 8.44 -8.38
N ALA A 314 19.86 9.04 -7.55
CA ALA A 314 19.04 10.20 -7.93
C ALA A 314 19.88 11.45 -8.22
N ARG A 315 20.89 11.75 -7.42
CA ARG A 315 21.84 12.87 -7.69
C ARG A 315 22.62 12.65 -8.99
N GLU A 316 23.05 11.44 -9.28
CA GLU A 316 23.73 11.11 -10.54
C GLU A 316 22.79 11.22 -11.73
N LEU A 317 21.54 10.75 -11.59
CA LEU A 317 20.52 10.86 -12.62
C LEU A 317 20.24 12.33 -12.94
N ASN A 318 20.03 13.17 -11.93
CA ASN A 318 19.83 14.62 -12.12
C ASN A 318 21.01 15.28 -12.82
N LYS A 319 22.26 14.89 -12.51
CA LYS A 319 23.44 15.38 -13.22
C LYS A 319 23.45 14.94 -14.69
N LYS A 320 23.05 13.71 -14.99
CA LYS A 320 22.96 13.18 -16.37
C LYS A 320 21.86 13.90 -17.17
N ILE A 321 20.70 14.14 -16.55
CA ILE A 321 19.59 14.90 -17.16
C ILE A 321 20.02 16.34 -17.49
N ALA A 322 20.68 17.03 -16.54
CA ALA A 322 21.18 18.38 -16.74
C ALA A 322 22.23 18.49 -17.86
N LYS A 323 23.02 17.42 -18.06
CA LYS A 323 24.05 17.30 -19.12
C LYS A 323 23.53 16.74 -20.44
N ASP A 324 22.21 16.49 -20.56
CA ASP A 324 21.58 15.84 -21.72
C ASP A 324 22.15 14.43 -22.03
N GLN A 325 22.59 13.71 -21.00
CA GLN A 325 23.21 12.39 -21.07
C GLN A 325 22.28 11.24 -20.64
N PHE A 326 20.97 11.52 -20.51
CA PHE A 326 19.98 10.48 -20.17
C PHE A 326 19.82 9.50 -21.34
N GLY A 327 20.16 8.22 -21.08
CA GLY A 327 20.17 7.13 -22.05
C GLY A 327 19.14 6.05 -21.76
N PHE A 328 19.10 5.02 -22.62
CA PHE A 328 18.23 3.86 -22.41
C PHE A 328 18.64 2.97 -21.24
N ASP A 329 19.91 2.98 -20.82
CA ASP A 329 20.37 2.28 -19.62
C ASP A 329 19.74 2.91 -18.36
N ASP A 330 19.74 4.26 -18.28
CA ASP A 330 19.10 4.99 -17.18
C ASP A 330 17.57 4.76 -17.16
N PHE A 331 16.96 4.68 -18.35
CA PHE A 331 15.53 4.39 -18.48
C PHE A 331 15.18 2.96 -18.01
N LEU A 332 16.01 1.95 -18.33
CA LEU A 332 15.86 0.59 -17.82
C LEU A 332 15.97 0.54 -16.29
N GLU A 333 16.88 1.28 -15.72
CA GLU A 333 17.06 1.37 -14.28
C GLU A 333 15.83 1.96 -13.62
N GLN A 334 15.26 3.04 -14.19
CA GLN A 334 14.01 3.64 -13.70
C GLN A 334 12.82 2.66 -13.79
N ILE A 335 12.67 1.92 -14.91
CA ILE A 335 11.64 0.87 -15.02
C ILE A 335 11.85 -0.19 -13.94
N GLY A 336 13.10 -0.57 -13.67
CA GLY A 336 13.46 -1.54 -12.62
C GLY A 336 13.06 -1.05 -11.22
N GLN A 337 13.31 0.23 -10.91
CA GLN A 337 12.90 0.85 -9.65
C GLN A 337 11.37 0.87 -9.50
N ILE A 338 10.64 1.29 -10.54
CA ILE A 338 9.17 1.29 -10.55
C ILE A 338 8.61 -0.13 -10.32
N LYS A 339 9.19 -1.15 -10.96
CA LYS A 339 8.77 -2.54 -10.76
C LYS A 339 9.00 -3.04 -9.33
N LYS A 340 10.03 -2.55 -8.64
CA LYS A 340 10.31 -2.88 -7.23
C LYS A 340 9.31 -2.25 -6.28
N MET A 341 8.72 -1.09 -6.62
CA MET A 341 7.71 -0.41 -5.79
C MET A 341 6.37 -1.15 -5.70
N GLY A 342 6.13 -2.16 -6.53
CA GLY A 342 4.92 -2.95 -6.54
C GLY A 342 4.16 -2.94 -7.86
N ASN A 343 2.86 -3.26 -7.83
CA ASN A 343 2.01 -3.23 -9.01
C ASN A 343 1.70 -1.77 -9.39
N MET A 344 1.91 -1.42 -10.66
CA MET A 344 1.64 -0.07 -11.18
C MET A 344 0.19 0.38 -10.95
N LYS A 345 -0.77 -0.54 -11.07
CA LYS A 345 -2.20 -0.27 -10.84
C LYS A 345 -2.45 0.19 -9.40
N ASP A 346 -1.79 -0.46 -8.42
CA ASP A 346 -1.93 -0.12 -7.01
C ASP A 346 -1.28 1.22 -6.69
N LEU A 347 -0.09 1.50 -7.25
CA LEU A 347 0.59 2.79 -7.09
C LEU A 347 -0.25 3.94 -7.65
N MET A 348 -0.84 3.76 -8.84
CA MET A 348 -1.73 4.76 -9.43
C MET A 348 -3.03 4.94 -8.65
N GLY A 349 -3.54 3.88 -8.02
CA GLY A 349 -4.69 3.94 -7.12
C GLY A 349 -4.44 4.76 -5.85
N MET A 350 -3.17 4.92 -5.45
CA MET A 350 -2.80 5.76 -4.29
C MET A 350 -2.81 7.26 -4.61
N ILE A 351 -2.81 7.64 -5.89
CA ILE A 351 -2.83 9.05 -6.30
C ILE A 351 -4.26 9.56 -6.36
N PRO A 352 -4.63 10.61 -5.59
CA PRO A 352 -5.96 11.19 -5.61
C PRO A 352 -6.38 11.64 -7.02
N GLY A 353 -7.55 11.22 -7.49
CA GLY A 353 -8.11 11.62 -8.79
C GLY A 353 -7.57 10.89 -10.02
N VAL A 354 -6.37 10.31 -9.98
CA VAL A 354 -5.76 9.60 -11.11
C VAL A 354 -6.30 8.17 -11.22
N GLY A 355 -6.53 7.52 -10.10
CA GLY A 355 -7.06 6.15 -10.05
C GLY A 355 -8.36 5.97 -10.85
N LYS A 356 -9.21 6.99 -10.90
CA LYS A 356 -10.47 6.97 -11.67
C LYS A 356 -10.27 7.18 -13.17
N ALA A 357 -9.41 8.12 -13.55
CA ALA A 357 -9.13 8.41 -14.96
C ALA A 357 -8.47 7.23 -15.68
N MET A 358 -7.76 6.37 -14.94
CA MET A 358 -7.03 5.23 -15.48
C MET A 358 -7.67 3.87 -15.19
N LYS A 359 -8.86 3.83 -14.56
CA LYS A 359 -9.60 2.57 -14.26
C LYS A 359 -9.81 1.69 -15.51
N ASN A 360 -9.93 2.32 -16.68
CA ASN A 360 -10.16 1.63 -17.95
C ASN A 360 -8.87 1.32 -18.72
N ILE A 361 -7.70 1.66 -18.17
CA ILE A 361 -6.42 1.35 -18.78
C ILE A 361 -5.89 0.10 -18.08
N ASP A 362 -6.09 -1.03 -18.71
CA ASP A 362 -5.45 -2.27 -18.31
C ASP A 362 -3.98 -2.19 -18.72
N ILE A 363 -3.09 -1.94 -17.73
CA ILE A 363 -1.64 -1.99 -17.95
C ILE A 363 -1.22 -3.40 -17.53
N PRO A 364 -1.01 -4.32 -18.47
CA PRO A 364 -0.56 -5.67 -18.15
C PRO A 364 0.78 -5.58 -17.41
N ASP A 365 1.02 -6.45 -16.44
CA ASP A 365 2.36 -6.59 -15.79
C ASP A 365 3.49 -6.80 -16.81
N ASP A 366 3.13 -7.27 -18.00
CA ASP A 366 4.01 -7.48 -19.13
C ASP A 366 4.21 -6.26 -20.04
N ALA A 367 3.56 -5.12 -19.77
CA ALA A 367 3.66 -3.92 -20.61
C ALA A 367 5.11 -3.47 -20.84
N PHE A 368 5.94 -3.62 -19.82
CA PHE A 368 7.35 -3.27 -19.89
C PHE A 368 8.24 -4.35 -20.52
N LYS A 369 7.80 -5.62 -20.62
CA LYS A 369 8.62 -6.70 -21.20
C LYS A 369 9.00 -6.42 -22.64
N GLY A 370 8.06 -5.86 -23.43
CA GLY A 370 8.33 -5.47 -24.82
C GLY A 370 9.37 -4.36 -24.93
N ILE A 371 9.29 -3.35 -24.07
CA ILE A 371 10.23 -2.24 -24.00
C ILE A 371 11.60 -2.74 -23.59
N GLU A 372 11.68 -3.55 -22.54
CA GLU A 372 12.94 -4.17 -22.08
C GLU A 372 13.61 -5.03 -23.16
N ALA A 373 12.82 -5.83 -23.89
CA ALA A 373 13.35 -6.66 -24.97
C ALA A 373 13.98 -5.81 -26.08
N ILE A 374 13.32 -4.71 -26.47
CA ILE A 374 13.88 -3.77 -27.46
C ILE A 374 15.17 -3.15 -26.95
N ILE A 375 15.20 -2.64 -25.73
CA ILE A 375 16.39 -1.98 -25.18
C ILE A 375 17.53 -2.98 -24.95
N LYS A 376 17.25 -4.19 -24.48
CA LYS A 376 18.27 -5.25 -24.33
C LYS A 376 18.87 -5.70 -25.67
N SER A 377 18.13 -5.52 -26.77
CA SER A 377 18.62 -5.80 -28.14
C SER A 377 19.52 -4.69 -28.69
N MET A 378 19.61 -3.54 -28.04
CA MET A 378 20.48 -2.42 -28.41
C MET A 378 21.93 -2.69 -28.01
N THR A 379 22.86 -2.19 -28.81
CA THR A 379 24.28 -2.16 -28.44
C THR A 379 24.51 -1.16 -27.30
N PRO A 380 25.61 -1.27 -26.51
CA PRO A 380 25.92 -0.30 -25.48
C PRO A 380 26.01 1.15 -25.97
N GLU A 381 26.47 1.36 -27.21
CA GLU A 381 26.54 2.67 -27.85
C GLU A 381 25.16 3.22 -28.16
N GLU A 382 24.25 2.39 -28.69
CA GLU A 382 22.87 2.77 -29.00
C GLU A 382 22.07 3.10 -27.75
N ARG A 383 22.34 2.41 -26.64
CA ARG A 383 21.69 2.70 -25.35
C ARG A 383 22.14 4.04 -24.76
N LYS A 384 23.44 4.36 -24.89
CA LYS A 384 23.98 5.65 -24.41
C LYS A 384 23.62 6.81 -25.33
N ASN A 385 23.62 6.59 -26.64
CA ASN A 385 23.36 7.62 -27.63
C ASN A 385 22.23 7.22 -28.60
N PRO A 386 20.97 7.47 -28.23
CA PRO A 386 19.80 7.12 -29.05
C PRO A 386 19.80 7.73 -30.45
N SER A 387 20.50 8.83 -30.66
CA SER A 387 20.54 9.51 -31.96
C SER A 387 21.21 8.73 -33.07
N VAL A 388 22.04 7.70 -32.75
CA VAL A 388 22.69 6.84 -33.75
C VAL A 388 21.73 5.78 -34.32
N ILE A 389 20.53 5.64 -33.77
CA ILE A 389 19.56 4.60 -34.19
C ILE A 389 18.80 5.07 -35.46
N ASN A 390 19.36 4.72 -36.61
CA ASN A 390 18.75 4.96 -37.92
C ASN A 390 17.77 3.86 -38.35
N GLY A 391 17.18 3.96 -39.53
CA GLY A 391 16.16 3.03 -40.06
C GLY A 391 16.63 1.57 -40.10
N SER A 392 17.86 1.29 -40.55
CA SER A 392 18.42 -0.07 -40.62
C SER A 392 18.63 -0.65 -39.22
N ARG A 393 19.09 0.15 -38.27
CA ARG A 393 19.25 -0.27 -36.86
C ARG A 393 17.90 -0.55 -36.22
N ARG A 394 16.86 0.26 -36.51
CA ARG A 394 15.47 -0.01 -36.03
C ARG A 394 14.95 -1.35 -36.54
N ALA A 395 15.18 -1.69 -37.81
CA ALA A 395 14.79 -2.99 -38.37
C ALA A 395 15.52 -4.15 -37.67
N ARG A 396 16.83 -4.00 -37.39
CA ARG A 396 17.60 -4.99 -36.63
C ARG A 396 17.08 -5.16 -35.20
N LEU A 397 16.76 -4.05 -34.51
CA LEU A 397 16.21 -4.08 -33.16
C LEU A 397 14.83 -4.75 -33.12
N ALA A 398 13.98 -4.50 -34.10
CA ALA A 398 12.69 -5.15 -34.27
C ALA A 398 12.85 -6.68 -34.38
N LYS A 399 13.76 -7.14 -35.24
CA LYS A 399 14.07 -8.56 -35.42
C LYS A 399 14.67 -9.18 -34.15
N GLY A 400 15.63 -8.50 -33.51
CA GLY A 400 16.34 -8.99 -32.32
C GLY A 400 15.46 -9.07 -31.07
N SER A 401 14.46 -8.19 -30.94
CA SER A 401 13.52 -8.15 -29.82
C SER A 401 12.26 -8.99 -30.03
N GLY A 402 12.07 -9.57 -31.22
CA GLY A 402 10.82 -10.27 -31.58
C GLY A 402 9.60 -9.35 -31.65
N ARG A 403 9.81 -8.05 -31.90
CA ARG A 403 8.74 -7.03 -31.99
C ARG A 403 8.68 -6.47 -33.43
N ASN A 404 7.56 -5.82 -33.75
CA ASN A 404 7.43 -5.12 -35.04
C ASN A 404 8.18 -3.77 -35.03
N ILE A 405 8.46 -3.24 -36.20
CA ILE A 405 9.19 -1.98 -36.38
C ILE A 405 8.40 -0.78 -35.81
N GLU A 406 7.06 -0.88 -35.80
CA GLU A 406 6.18 0.13 -35.25
C GLU A 406 6.38 0.29 -33.73
N ALA A 407 6.53 -0.84 -32.99
CA ALA A 407 6.81 -0.82 -31.55
C ALA A 407 8.16 -0.14 -31.26
N VAL A 408 9.18 -0.39 -32.09
CA VAL A 408 10.48 0.29 -31.95
C VAL A 408 10.33 1.79 -32.23
N ASN A 409 9.63 2.17 -33.29
CA ASN A 409 9.41 3.59 -33.62
C ASN A 409 8.61 4.31 -32.53
N LYS A 410 7.58 3.67 -31.96
CA LYS A 410 6.79 4.18 -30.84
C LYS A 410 7.65 4.41 -29.61
N LEU A 411 8.49 3.43 -29.26
CA LEU A 411 9.44 3.56 -28.13
C LEU A 411 10.39 4.74 -28.33
N MET A 412 11.00 4.85 -29.53
CA MET A 412 11.93 5.94 -29.83
C MET A 412 11.25 7.31 -29.68
N LYS A 413 10.03 7.46 -30.21
CA LYS A 413 9.26 8.70 -30.11
C LYS A 413 8.93 9.03 -28.65
N GLN A 414 8.40 8.06 -27.90
CA GLN A 414 8.08 8.23 -26.48
C GLN A 414 9.31 8.58 -25.63
N PHE A 415 10.45 7.95 -25.91
CA PHE A 415 11.70 8.25 -25.22
C PHE A 415 12.19 9.68 -25.51
N GLU A 416 12.11 10.15 -26.75
CA GLU A 416 12.47 11.53 -27.10
C GLU A 416 11.54 12.57 -26.45
N GLU A 417 10.22 12.30 -26.42
CA GLU A 417 9.24 13.16 -25.75
C GLU A 417 9.52 13.24 -24.23
N MET A 418 9.78 12.09 -23.59
CA MET A 418 10.15 12.02 -22.18
C MET A 418 11.46 12.78 -21.90
N ARG A 419 12.49 12.60 -22.71
CA ARG A 419 13.77 13.32 -22.59
C ARG A 419 13.60 14.84 -22.69
N LYS A 420 12.77 15.30 -23.62
CA LYS A 420 12.41 16.73 -23.74
C LYS A 420 11.69 17.24 -22.49
N MET A 421 10.74 16.47 -21.96
CA MET A 421 10.01 16.82 -20.73
C MET A 421 10.95 16.91 -19.53
N MET A 422 11.82 15.90 -19.32
CA MET A 422 12.82 15.92 -18.25
C MET A 422 13.77 17.11 -18.33
N LYS A 423 14.21 17.47 -19.53
CA LYS A 423 15.07 18.64 -19.76
C LYS A 423 14.35 19.96 -19.41
N MET A 424 13.05 20.05 -19.69
CA MET A 424 12.23 21.21 -19.30
C MET A 424 12.02 21.28 -17.79
N MET A 425 11.84 20.14 -17.11
CA MET A 425 11.71 20.07 -15.65
C MET A 425 13.00 20.45 -14.91
N GLY A 426 14.17 20.23 -15.50
CA GLY A 426 15.47 20.65 -14.97
C GLY A 426 15.71 22.18 -15.03
N ASP A 427 14.91 22.92 -15.80
CA ASP A 427 15.00 24.37 -15.95
C ASP A 427 13.87 25.06 -15.17
N LYS A 428 14.20 25.56 -13.96
CA LYS A 428 13.24 26.20 -13.03
C LYS A 428 12.43 27.33 -13.68
N THR A 429 12.99 28.03 -14.67
CA THR A 429 12.34 29.16 -15.36
C THR A 429 11.28 28.67 -16.34
N LYS A 430 11.57 27.61 -17.10
CA LYS A 430 10.65 27.00 -18.06
C LYS A 430 9.52 26.24 -17.38
N MET A 431 9.80 25.63 -16.24
CA MET A 431 8.80 24.94 -15.42
C MET A 431 7.73 25.90 -14.87
N LYS A 432 8.13 27.10 -14.39
CA LYS A 432 7.18 28.14 -13.97
C LYS A 432 6.30 28.63 -15.12
N ALA A 433 6.86 28.81 -16.31
CA ALA A 433 6.10 29.24 -17.50
C ALA A 433 5.09 28.14 -17.94
N MET A 434 5.49 26.86 -17.91
CA MET A 434 4.62 25.72 -18.26
C MET A 434 3.49 25.54 -17.25
N MET A 435 3.76 25.70 -15.95
CA MET A 435 2.73 25.67 -14.90
C MET A 435 1.70 26.79 -15.10
N HIS A 436 2.14 27.98 -15.46
CA HIS A 436 1.24 29.10 -15.74
C HIS A 436 0.37 28.86 -16.97
N GLN A 437 0.91 28.21 -18.00
CA GLN A 437 0.20 27.83 -19.22
C GLN A 437 -0.81 26.68 -19.00
N MET A 438 -0.46 25.69 -18.18
CA MET A 438 -1.39 24.61 -17.76
C MET A 438 -2.54 25.16 -16.88
N GLN A 439 -2.27 26.10 -15.99
CA GLN A 439 -3.32 26.77 -15.20
C GLN A 439 -4.30 27.57 -16.06
N GLN A 440 -3.84 28.13 -17.17
CA GLN A 440 -4.70 28.85 -18.11
C GLN A 440 -5.56 27.93 -18.99
N MET A 441 -5.11 26.70 -19.26
CA MET A 441 -5.84 25.73 -20.08
C MET A 441 -6.84 24.87 -19.30
N GLN A 442 -6.68 24.73 -17.97
CA GLN A 442 -7.60 24.00 -17.09
C GLN A 442 -8.22 24.98 -16.09
N GLY A 443 -9.22 25.68 -16.51
CA GLY A 443 -10.11 26.35 -15.57
C GLY A 443 -10.76 25.34 -14.65
N MET A 444 -10.25 25.27 -13.42
CA MET A 444 -10.69 24.50 -12.23
C MET A 444 -9.94 23.19 -11.92
N SER A 445 -9.33 23.19 -10.73
CA SER A 445 -8.95 22.07 -9.83
C SER A 445 -7.58 21.43 -9.92
N ALA A 446 -6.58 22.01 -10.56
CA ALA A 446 -5.20 21.46 -10.56
C ALA A 446 -4.31 21.94 -9.40
N ASP A 447 -4.77 22.89 -8.58
CA ASP A 447 -3.92 23.60 -7.60
C ASP A 447 -3.39 22.74 -6.44
N HIS A 448 -4.03 21.60 -6.14
CA HIS A 448 -3.59 20.75 -5.01
C HIS A 448 -2.60 19.65 -5.38
N PHE A 449 -2.60 19.20 -6.63
CA PHE A 449 -1.80 18.02 -7.02
C PHE A 449 -0.35 18.37 -7.36
N VAL A 450 -0.14 19.43 -8.14
CA VAL A 450 1.21 19.81 -8.59
C VAL A 450 2.01 20.44 -7.46
N VAL A 451 1.36 21.19 -6.56
CA VAL A 451 2.00 21.81 -5.38
C VAL A 451 2.42 20.75 -4.35
N ALA A 452 1.66 19.66 -4.17
CA ALA A 452 2.04 18.57 -3.28
C ALA A 452 3.24 17.77 -3.82
N CYS A 453 3.26 17.44 -5.12
CA CYS A 453 4.38 16.71 -5.73
C CYS A 453 5.67 17.54 -5.79
N LEU A 454 5.59 18.85 -6.06
CA LEU A 454 6.77 19.71 -6.13
C LEU A 454 7.34 20.06 -4.75
N ARG A 455 6.49 20.23 -3.75
CA ARG A 455 6.95 20.44 -2.36
C ARG A 455 7.59 19.18 -1.75
N SER A 456 7.17 17.98 -2.14
CA SER A 456 7.83 16.74 -1.69
C SER A 456 9.24 16.59 -2.27
N VAL A 457 9.51 17.11 -3.47
CA VAL A 457 10.85 17.11 -4.08
C VAL A 457 11.75 18.18 -3.47
N ASP A 458 11.19 19.38 -3.16
CA ASP A 458 11.96 20.46 -2.52
C ASP A 458 12.21 20.18 -1.01
N CYS A 459 11.27 19.56 -0.29
CA CYS A 459 11.48 19.16 1.11
C CYS A 459 12.55 18.07 1.27
N VAL A 460 12.76 17.21 0.27
CA VAL A 460 13.85 16.21 0.32
C VAL A 460 15.21 16.88 0.09
N GLY A 461 15.26 17.98 -0.68
CA GLY A 461 16.48 18.77 -0.90
C GLY A 461 16.89 19.65 0.30
N GLU A 462 15.92 20.18 1.05
CA GLU A 462 16.20 21.04 2.22
C GLU A 462 16.41 20.25 3.51
N ALA A 463 15.75 19.06 3.66
CA ALA A 463 16.01 18.17 4.81
C ALA A 463 17.43 17.58 4.80
N ALA A 464 18.08 17.50 3.64
CA ALA A 464 19.46 17.03 3.52
C ALA A 464 20.52 18.09 3.90
N GLN A 465 20.14 19.35 4.08
CA GLN A 465 21.06 20.42 4.51
C GLN A 465 21.03 20.74 6.02
N LEU A 466 20.11 20.11 6.79
CA LEU A 466 19.98 20.28 8.24
C LEU A 466 20.41 19.03 9.00
N SER A 467 21.66 18.60 8.80
CA SER A 467 22.31 17.62 9.68
C SER A 467 23.04 18.32 10.81
N ASP A 468 22.31 18.86 11.76
CA ASP A 468 22.80 19.07 13.13
C ASP A 468 21.59 19.30 14.07
N GLY A 469 21.22 18.25 14.76
CA GLY A 469 20.77 18.26 16.15
C GLY A 469 19.44 18.90 16.55
N ALA A 470 18.53 19.33 15.64
CA ALA A 470 17.26 19.93 16.06
C ALA A 470 16.06 19.22 15.45
N LYS A 471 15.18 18.66 16.28
CA LYS A 471 13.87 18.13 15.85
C LYS A 471 13.02 19.30 15.33
N PRO A 472 12.45 19.24 14.10
CA PRO A 472 11.53 20.25 13.65
C PRO A 472 10.20 20.12 14.39
N THR A 473 9.85 21.17 15.15
CA THR A 473 8.49 21.35 15.67
C THR A 473 7.61 21.91 14.56
N CYS A 474 6.46 21.30 14.37
CA CYS A 474 5.48 21.59 13.31
C CYS A 474 4.68 22.89 13.57
N SER A 475 5.34 24.02 13.91
CA SER A 475 4.67 25.29 14.23
C SER A 475 4.94 26.44 13.27
N SER A 476 5.55 26.18 12.09
CA SER A 476 5.86 27.23 11.12
C SER A 476 5.28 26.95 9.72
N ILE A 477 3.98 26.60 9.66
CA ILE A 477 3.22 26.62 8.40
C ILE A 477 2.34 27.88 8.44
N PRO A 478 2.62 28.93 7.66
CA PRO A 478 1.68 30.05 7.52
C PRO A 478 0.40 29.52 6.87
N SER A 479 -0.74 29.75 7.53
CA SER A 479 -2.06 29.45 7.01
C SER A 479 -2.26 30.20 5.68
N LEU A 480 -2.60 29.47 4.63
CA LEU A 480 -2.90 29.97 3.27
C LEU A 480 -4.20 30.80 3.21
N PHE A 481 -4.53 31.58 4.24
CA PHE A 481 -5.76 32.34 4.36
C PHE A 481 -5.58 33.86 4.25
N GLU A 482 -4.36 34.37 4.00
CA GLU A 482 -4.12 35.83 3.98
C GLU A 482 -3.90 36.46 2.60
N ILE A 483 -4.15 35.75 1.50
CA ILE A 483 -4.05 36.37 0.17
C ILE A 483 -5.43 36.44 -0.52
N ARG A 484 -6.40 37.07 0.15
CA ARG A 484 -7.67 37.45 -0.49
C ARG A 484 -8.31 38.71 0.12
N GLN A 485 -7.54 39.71 0.48
CA GLN A 485 -8.05 41.04 0.73
C GLN A 485 -7.09 42.08 0.17
N GLY A 486 -7.36 42.56 -1.01
CA GLY A 486 -6.54 43.64 -1.61
C GLY A 486 -6.88 43.94 -3.06
N ARG A 487 -8.14 44.22 -3.38
CA ARG A 487 -8.50 45.10 -4.52
C ARG A 487 -9.86 45.73 -4.31
N THR A 488 -9.85 46.81 -3.61
CA THR A 488 -10.94 47.81 -3.65
C THR A 488 -10.81 48.59 -4.94
N ILE A 489 -11.75 48.43 -5.84
CA ILE A 489 -11.86 49.25 -7.04
C ILE A 489 -12.73 50.45 -6.66
N THR A 490 -12.11 51.59 -6.49
CA THR A 490 -12.80 52.90 -6.51
C THR A 490 -13.26 53.22 -7.93
N ARG A 491 -14.56 53.16 -8.19
CA ARG A 491 -15.17 53.84 -9.32
C ARG A 491 -15.67 55.21 -8.85
N ARG A 492 -15.03 56.24 -9.35
CA ARG A 492 -15.56 57.61 -9.33
C ARG A 492 -16.70 57.74 -10.34
N ALA A 493 -17.75 58.40 -9.89
CA ALA A 493 -18.82 58.86 -10.73
C ALA A 493 -18.38 60.11 -11.53
N MET A 494 -18.72 60.13 -12.75
CA MET A 494 -19.35 61.23 -13.48
C MET A 494 -20.09 60.61 -14.64
#